data_ca45d068b18e3efe2e22f635d03cbff4
#
_entry.id   ca45d068b18e3efe2e22f635d03cbff4
#
_cell.length_a   1.000
_cell.length_b   1.000
_cell.length_c   1.000
_cell.angle_alpha   90.00
_cell.angle_beta   90.00
_cell.angle_gamma   90.00
#
_symmetry.space_group_name_H-M   'P 1'
#
loop_
_entity.id
_entity.type
_entity.pdbx_description
1 polymer ?
#
loop_
_entity_poly.entity_id
_entity_poly.type
_entity_poly.pdbx_seq_one_letter_code
_entity_poly.pdbx_strand_id
1 'polypeptide(L)'
;MPQQGGGEQGQGEQDWGEQDWGEPTGGGGVERQRLETDFLLALRRAGSIMQLLGQMSAERIGINVTDLNCLNIVALTGSMTAGDLARATGLTTASITGVLDRLEEGGFVRRERDPHDRRRVIVKLNAGPGLREIGPTFGPLLKAWRATAAGYSDDDLRLLLEFQQRFEEIVREQLERLRGGAGN
;
A
#
# COMPACT_ATOMS: atom_id res chain seq x y z
N MET A 1 56.02 -16.39 -27.15
CA MET A 1 55.29 -15.12 -27.19
C MET A 1 53.83 -15.43 -27.43
N PRO A 2 52.92 -15.45 -26.43
CA PRO A 2 51.52 -15.33 -26.66
C PRO A 2 51.02 -13.96 -26.20
N GLN A 3 50.19 -13.38 -27.05
CA GLN A 3 49.54 -12.07 -26.86
C GLN A 3 48.42 -12.15 -25.81
N GLN A 4 48.44 -11.18 -24.93
CA GLN A 4 47.40 -10.89 -23.96
C GLN A 4 46.18 -10.28 -24.68
N GLY A 5 45.02 -10.92 -24.57
CA GLY A 5 43.72 -10.34 -24.90
C GLY A 5 43.10 -9.79 -23.63
N GLY A 6 43.11 -8.46 -23.46
CA GLY A 6 42.39 -7.77 -22.40
C GLY A 6 40.89 -7.81 -22.68
N GLY A 7 40.13 -8.48 -21.81
CA GLY A 7 38.66 -8.38 -21.78
C GLY A 7 38.27 -7.15 -20.98
N GLU A 8 37.82 -6.12 -21.66
CA GLU A 8 37.10 -5.00 -21.04
C GLU A 8 35.73 -5.49 -20.57
N GLN A 9 35.55 -5.66 -19.28
CA GLN A 9 34.27 -5.79 -18.66
C GLN A 9 33.62 -4.38 -18.59
N GLY A 10 32.82 -4.08 -19.58
CA GLY A 10 31.93 -2.92 -19.53
C GLY A 10 30.90 -3.10 -18.41
N GLN A 11 31.14 -2.46 -17.27
CA GLN A 11 30.12 -2.21 -16.26
C GLN A 11 29.11 -1.25 -16.89
N GLY A 12 27.96 -1.78 -17.30
CA GLY A 12 26.80 -0.97 -17.64
C GLY A 12 26.29 -0.30 -16.37
N GLU A 13 26.75 0.90 -16.08
CA GLU A 13 26.07 1.82 -15.21
C GLU A 13 24.70 2.10 -15.83
N GLN A 14 23.67 1.46 -15.28
CA GLN A 14 22.29 1.82 -15.60
C GLN A 14 22.07 3.21 -15.05
N ASP A 15 22.08 4.18 -15.95
CA ASP A 15 21.73 5.57 -15.67
C ASP A 15 20.24 5.66 -15.35
N TRP A 16 19.91 5.66 -14.05
CA TRP A 16 18.57 5.88 -13.52
C TRP A 16 18.23 7.38 -13.42
N GLY A 17 19.13 8.26 -13.93
CA GLY A 17 19.10 9.71 -13.69
C GLY A 17 18.23 10.52 -14.63
N GLU A 18 17.87 10.03 -15.81
CA GLU A 18 17.12 10.79 -16.82
C GLU A 18 15.82 10.10 -17.25
N GLN A 19 14.98 9.72 -16.31
CA GLN A 19 13.59 9.51 -16.64
C GLN A 19 12.91 10.87 -16.68
N ASP A 20 12.50 11.28 -17.87
CA ASP A 20 11.64 12.44 -18.12
C ASP A 20 10.32 12.28 -17.36
N TRP A 21 10.25 12.93 -16.20
CA TRP A 21 9.06 12.94 -15.32
C TRP A 21 7.99 13.91 -15.80
N GLY A 22 8.06 14.33 -17.08
CA GLY A 22 7.14 15.30 -17.69
C GLY A 22 7.47 16.73 -17.24
N GLU A 23 7.64 17.64 -18.21
CA GLU A 23 7.79 19.07 -17.90
C GLU A 23 6.56 19.55 -17.11
N PRO A 24 6.75 20.28 -15.99
CA PRO A 24 5.62 20.85 -15.26
C PRO A 24 4.94 21.91 -16.12
N THR A 25 3.74 21.64 -16.55
CA THR A 25 2.90 22.57 -17.28
C THR A 25 2.33 23.63 -16.34
N GLY A 26 3.11 24.63 -16.01
CA GLY A 26 2.68 25.78 -15.21
C GLY A 26 3.87 26.58 -14.74
N GLY A 27 3.93 27.88 -15.07
CA GLY A 27 5.03 28.82 -14.83
C GLY A 27 5.39 29.06 -13.36
N GLY A 28 5.69 27.99 -12.63
CA GLY A 28 6.30 28.03 -11.32
C GLY A 28 7.81 28.15 -11.45
N GLY A 29 8.41 29.14 -10.78
CA GLY A 29 9.86 29.32 -10.79
C GLY A 29 10.61 28.10 -10.22
N VAL A 30 11.93 28.10 -10.35
CA VAL A 30 12.88 27.04 -9.90
C VAL A 30 12.58 26.54 -8.48
N GLU A 31 12.15 27.43 -7.58
CA GLU A 31 11.77 27.09 -6.19
C GLU A 31 10.55 26.15 -6.15
N ARG A 32 9.55 26.41 -6.98
CA ARG A 32 8.34 25.57 -7.07
C ARG A 32 8.68 24.16 -7.55
N GLN A 33 9.48 24.03 -8.59
CA GLN A 33 9.92 22.75 -9.13
C GLN A 33 10.71 21.94 -8.10
N ARG A 34 11.58 22.63 -7.35
CA ARG A 34 12.33 22.00 -6.27
C ARG A 34 11.43 21.46 -5.18
N LEU A 35 10.45 22.24 -4.72
CA LEU A 35 9.47 21.79 -3.70
C LEU A 35 8.66 20.60 -4.16
N GLU A 36 8.22 20.58 -5.43
CA GLU A 36 7.49 19.44 -6.00
C GLU A 36 8.34 18.19 -6.04
N THR A 37 9.60 18.30 -6.46
CA THR A 37 10.55 17.20 -6.49
C THR A 37 10.85 16.67 -5.08
N ASP A 38 11.16 17.56 -4.14
CA ASP A 38 11.47 17.20 -2.76
C ASP A 38 10.28 16.51 -2.09
N PHE A 39 9.07 16.98 -2.36
CA PHE A 39 7.84 16.40 -1.85
C PHE A 39 7.58 15.00 -2.44
N LEU A 40 7.75 14.81 -3.75
CA LEU A 40 7.64 13.50 -4.39
C LEU A 40 8.65 12.49 -3.80
N LEU A 41 9.90 12.92 -3.61
CA LEU A 41 10.93 12.08 -2.99
C LEU A 41 10.58 11.73 -1.52
N ALA A 42 9.99 12.66 -0.79
CA ALA A 42 9.52 12.41 0.58
C ALA A 42 8.39 11.37 0.60
N LEU A 43 7.41 11.46 -0.31
CA LEU A 43 6.34 10.47 -0.46
C LEU A 43 6.89 9.08 -0.79
N ARG A 44 7.85 8.98 -1.73
CA ARG A 44 8.48 7.70 -2.08
C ARG A 44 9.22 7.09 -0.89
N ARG A 45 9.98 7.89 -0.14
CA ARG A 45 10.67 7.42 1.08
C ARG A 45 9.66 6.93 2.12
N ALA A 46 8.60 7.70 2.37
CA ALA A 46 7.55 7.31 3.31
C ALA A 46 6.89 5.99 2.89
N GLY A 47 6.57 5.83 1.60
CA GLY A 47 6.02 4.59 1.04
C GLY A 47 6.93 3.38 1.26
N SER A 48 8.24 3.52 1.01
CA SER A 48 9.22 2.44 1.23
C SER A 48 9.32 2.05 2.71
N ILE A 49 9.32 3.03 3.63
CA ILE A 49 9.36 2.78 5.08
C ILE A 49 8.06 2.11 5.54
N MET A 50 6.91 2.55 5.03
CA MET A 50 5.62 1.92 5.35
C MET A 50 5.53 0.47 4.85
N GLN A 51 6.10 0.17 3.68
CA GLN A 51 6.19 -1.19 3.17
C GLN A 51 7.04 -2.08 4.08
N LEU A 52 8.21 -1.59 4.53
CA LEU A 52 9.08 -2.30 5.47
C LEU A 52 8.38 -2.52 6.82
N LEU A 53 7.70 -1.50 7.34
CA LEU A 53 6.90 -1.61 8.56
C LEU A 53 5.82 -2.68 8.42
N GLY A 54 5.13 -2.72 7.28
CA GLY A 54 4.11 -3.74 6.98
C GLY A 54 4.70 -5.16 7.00
N GLN A 55 5.87 -5.35 6.38
CA GLN A 55 6.56 -6.64 6.37
C GLN A 55 6.93 -7.10 7.79
N MET A 56 7.62 -6.25 8.56
CA MET A 56 8.01 -6.55 9.94
C MET A 56 6.79 -6.78 10.85
N SER A 57 5.70 -6.04 10.61
CA SER A 57 4.46 -6.22 11.37
C SER A 57 3.79 -7.56 11.06
N ALA A 58 3.75 -7.96 9.79
CA ALA A 58 3.20 -9.25 9.37
C ALA A 58 3.98 -10.41 10.03
N GLU A 59 5.31 -10.36 9.98
CA GLU A 59 6.19 -11.34 10.63
C GLU A 59 5.93 -11.42 12.15
N ARG A 60 5.79 -10.27 12.81
CA ARG A 60 5.56 -10.21 14.27
C ARG A 60 4.23 -10.83 14.69
N ILE A 61 3.16 -10.67 13.89
CA ILE A 61 1.83 -11.23 14.18
C ILE A 61 1.62 -12.62 13.56
N GLY A 62 2.64 -13.17 12.91
CA GLY A 62 2.63 -14.55 12.40
C GLY A 62 1.80 -14.75 11.12
N ILE A 63 1.60 -13.70 10.31
CA ILE A 63 0.93 -13.78 9.00
C ILE A 63 1.86 -13.30 7.89
N ASN A 64 1.53 -13.57 6.64
CA ASN A 64 2.30 -13.02 5.52
C ASN A 64 1.82 -11.61 5.13
N VAL A 65 2.62 -10.88 4.36
CA VAL A 65 2.33 -9.49 3.94
C VAL A 65 1.04 -9.40 3.12
N THR A 66 0.75 -10.39 2.30
CA THR A 66 -0.49 -10.42 1.49
C THR A 66 -1.72 -10.53 2.39
N ASP A 67 -1.65 -11.38 3.41
CA ASP A 67 -2.72 -11.55 4.40
C ASP A 67 -2.91 -10.24 5.20
N LEU A 68 -1.80 -9.59 5.63
CA LEU A 68 -1.87 -8.29 6.31
C LEU A 68 -2.49 -7.21 5.43
N ASN A 69 -2.14 -7.14 4.15
CA ASN A 69 -2.73 -6.16 3.22
C ASN A 69 -4.23 -6.38 3.04
N CYS A 70 -4.66 -7.64 2.89
CA CYS A 70 -6.08 -7.99 2.83
C CYS A 70 -6.82 -7.62 4.13
N LEU A 71 -6.21 -7.91 5.28
CA LEU A 71 -6.75 -7.56 6.59
C LEU A 71 -6.92 -6.04 6.76
N ASN A 72 -5.92 -5.25 6.32
CA ASN A 72 -5.98 -3.78 6.34
C ASN A 72 -7.14 -3.25 5.48
N ILE A 73 -7.35 -3.81 4.28
CA ILE A 73 -8.47 -3.39 3.42
C ILE A 73 -9.82 -3.70 4.09
N VAL A 74 -9.98 -4.88 4.70
CA VAL A 74 -11.19 -5.23 5.46
C VAL A 74 -11.37 -4.29 6.66
N ALA A 75 -10.28 -3.92 7.34
CA ALA A 75 -10.33 -2.97 8.47
C ALA A 75 -10.80 -1.58 8.06
N LEU A 76 -10.33 -1.07 6.92
CA LEU A 76 -10.68 0.25 6.40
C LEU A 76 -12.14 0.31 5.88
N THR A 77 -12.64 -0.79 5.32
CA THR A 77 -14.01 -0.85 4.75
C THR A 77 -15.07 -1.30 5.76
N GLY A 78 -14.65 -1.86 6.89
CA GLY A 78 -15.52 -2.42 7.93
C GLY A 78 -16.15 -3.78 7.55
N SER A 79 -16.57 -3.96 6.31
CA SER A 79 -17.06 -5.25 5.78
C SER A 79 -17.05 -5.25 4.25
N MET A 80 -16.72 -6.40 3.63
CA MET A 80 -16.73 -6.55 2.18
C MET A 80 -16.89 -8.01 1.76
N THR A 81 -17.22 -8.25 0.49
CA THR A 81 -17.25 -9.62 -0.04
C THR A 81 -15.86 -10.07 -0.47
N ALA A 82 -15.63 -11.39 -0.55
CA ALA A 82 -14.40 -11.95 -1.11
C ALA A 82 -14.14 -11.47 -2.56
N GLY A 83 -15.19 -11.27 -3.35
CA GLY A 83 -15.08 -10.73 -4.70
C GLY A 83 -14.64 -9.26 -4.73
N ASP A 84 -15.14 -8.44 -3.78
CA ASP A 84 -14.72 -7.05 -3.63
C ASP A 84 -13.24 -6.97 -3.21
N LEU A 85 -12.82 -7.84 -2.28
CA LEU A 85 -11.43 -7.94 -1.84
C LEU A 85 -10.51 -8.37 -2.98
N ALA A 86 -10.94 -9.33 -3.80
CA ALA A 86 -10.20 -9.75 -5.00
C ALA A 86 -9.98 -8.57 -5.98
N ARG A 87 -11.03 -7.78 -6.23
CA ARG A 87 -10.92 -6.58 -7.08
C ARG A 87 -10.00 -5.52 -6.48
N ALA A 88 -10.13 -5.26 -5.18
CA ALA A 88 -9.32 -4.25 -4.50
C ALA A 88 -7.82 -4.63 -4.51
N THR A 89 -7.50 -5.90 -4.32
CA THR A 89 -6.10 -6.39 -4.27
C THR A 89 -5.53 -6.76 -5.64
N GLY A 90 -6.38 -7.04 -6.63
CA GLY A 90 -5.98 -7.62 -7.93
C GLY A 90 -5.58 -9.09 -7.85
N LEU A 91 -5.87 -9.78 -6.74
CA LEU A 91 -5.66 -11.21 -6.60
C LEU A 91 -6.82 -12.01 -7.21
N THR A 92 -6.54 -13.26 -7.58
CA THR A 92 -7.59 -14.17 -8.04
C THR A 92 -8.54 -14.54 -6.90
N THR A 93 -9.78 -14.91 -7.23
CA THR A 93 -10.74 -15.38 -6.22
C THR A 93 -10.23 -16.59 -5.45
N ALA A 94 -9.51 -17.51 -6.12
CA ALA A 94 -8.89 -18.65 -5.46
C ALA A 94 -7.83 -18.24 -4.45
N SER A 95 -6.95 -17.27 -4.81
CA SER A 95 -5.95 -16.72 -3.89
C SER A 95 -6.60 -16.05 -2.67
N ILE A 96 -7.67 -15.25 -2.89
CA ILE A 96 -8.41 -14.60 -1.81
C ILE A 96 -9.06 -15.62 -0.89
N THR A 97 -9.60 -16.73 -1.41
CA THR A 97 -10.16 -17.79 -0.58
C THR A 97 -9.10 -18.31 0.39
N GLY A 98 -7.90 -18.65 -0.09
CA GLY A 98 -6.80 -19.11 0.75
C GLY A 98 -6.32 -18.06 1.78
N VAL A 99 -6.28 -16.77 1.41
CA VAL A 99 -5.99 -15.67 2.34
C VAL A 99 -7.03 -15.62 3.46
N LEU A 100 -8.31 -15.64 3.09
CA LEU A 100 -9.40 -15.55 4.06
C LEU A 100 -9.50 -16.78 4.96
N ASP A 101 -9.14 -17.97 4.47
CA ASP A 101 -9.08 -19.18 5.30
C ASP A 101 -8.02 -19.04 6.38
N ARG A 102 -6.80 -18.59 6.04
CA ARG A 102 -5.73 -18.35 7.02
C ARG A 102 -6.07 -17.25 8.03
N LEU A 103 -6.66 -16.13 7.54
CA LEU A 103 -7.07 -15.03 8.41
C LEU A 103 -8.21 -15.43 9.35
N GLU A 104 -9.12 -16.30 8.94
CA GLU A 104 -10.20 -16.81 9.76
C GLU A 104 -9.68 -17.83 10.79
N GLU A 105 -8.79 -18.74 10.38
CA GLU A 105 -8.10 -19.68 11.26
C GLU A 105 -7.27 -18.94 12.34
N GLY A 106 -6.58 -17.86 11.95
CA GLY A 106 -5.85 -16.99 12.88
C GLY A 106 -6.75 -16.10 13.75
N GLY A 107 -8.07 -16.13 13.53
CA GLY A 107 -9.03 -15.34 14.32
C GLY A 107 -9.02 -13.84 14.02
N PHE A 108 -8.48 -13.41 12.88
CA PHE A 108 -8.42 -12.01 12.45
C PHE A 108 -9.72 -11.55 11.78
N VAL A 109 -10.34 -12.42 11.02
CA VAL A 109 -11.60 -12.15 10.33
C VAL A 109 -12.63 -13.23 10.64
N ARG A 110 -13.88 -12.96 10.28
CA ARG A 110 -14.98 -13.93 10.27
C ARG A 110 -15.79 -13.75 9.02
N ARG A 111 -16.36 -14.84 8.53
CA ARG A 111 -17.30 -14.85 7.42
C ARG A 111 -18.73 -14.90 7.96
N GLU A 112 -19.58 -14.02 7.45
CA GLU A 112 -21.00 -13.97 7.79
C GLU A 112 -21.84 -13.97 6.51
N ARG A 113 -23.06 -14.47 6.58
CA ARG A 113 -24.00 -14.29 5.49
C ARG A 113 -24.51 -12.86 5.49
N ASP A 114 -24.62 -12.25 4.31
CA ASP A 114 -25.19 -10.92 4.17
C ASP A 114 -26.64 -10.94 4.66
N PRO A 115 -27.04 -10.06 5.57
CA PRO A 115 -28.42 -10.01 6.08
C PRO A 115 -29.44 -9.63 5.00
N HIS A 116 -29.01 -8.94 3.93
CA HIS A 116 -29.87 -8.49 2.83
C HIS A 116 -29.88 -9.46 1.63
N ASP A 117 -28.79 -10.21 1.43
CA ASP A 117 -28.67 -11.24 0.40
C ASP A 117 -27.93 -12.47 0.93
N ARG A 118 -28.67 -13.48 1.35
CA ARG A 118 -28.13 -14.72 1.91
C ARG A 118 -27.22 -15.52 0.96
N ARG A 119 -27.18 -15.17 -0.33
CA ARG A 119 -26.27 -15.77 -1.32
C ARG A 119 -24.87 -15.18 -1.23
N ARG A 120 -24.74 -14.00 -0.61
CA ARG A 120 -23.45 -13.30 -0.45
C ARG A 120 -22.85 -13.64 0.91
N VAL A 121 -21.54 -13.86 0.90
CA VAL A 121 -20.73 -13.99 2.11
C VAL A 121 -19.92 -12.70 2.24
N ILE A 122 -20.06 -12.05 3.38
CA ILE A 122 -19.29 -10.87 3.77
C ILE A 122 -18.22 -11.27 4.76
N VAL A 123 -17.09 -10.59 4.66
CA VAL A 123 -15.94 -10.72 5.55
C VAL A 123 -15.88 -9.49 6.43
N LYS A 124 -15.71 -9.69 7.72
CA LYS A 124 -15.56 -8.63 8.72
C LYS A 124 -14.37 -8.93 9.62
N LEU A 125 -13.85 -7.89 10.25
CA LEU A 125 -12.90 -8.09 11.34
C LEU A 125 -13.54 -8.93 12.46
N ASN A 126 -12.76 -9.83 13.02
CA ASN A 126 -13.13 -10.57 14.21
C ASN A 126 -12.48 -9.91 15.43
N ALA A 127 -13.29 -9.47 16.41
CA ALA A 127 -12.81 -8.93 17.69
C ALA A 127 -12.11 -10.00 18.58
N GLY A 128 -11.69 -11.10 17.98
CA GLY A 128 -11.04 -12.24 18.61
C GLY A 128 -9.58 -12.04 19.01
N PRO A 129 -8.89 -13.15 19.37
CA PRO A 129 -7.48 -13.11 19.80
C PRO A 129 -6.53 -12.51 18.77
N GLY A 130 -6.68 -12.82 17.49
CA GLY A 130 -5.80 -12.31 16.42
C GLY A 130 -5.79 -10.78 16.35
N LEU A 131 -6.94 -10.12 16.49
CA LEU A 131 -7.01 -8.66 16.45
C LEU A 131 -6.34 -8.00 17.67
N ARG A 132 -6.26 -8.71 18.83
CA ARG A 132 -5.59 -8.20 20.03
C ARG A 132 -4.08 -8.11 19.86
N GLU A 133 -3.50 -8.92 18.98
CA GLU A 133 -2.05 -8.87 18.68
C GLU A 133 -1.68 -7.71 17.77
N ILE A 134 -2.63 -7.20 17.00
CA ILE A 134 -2.44 -6.02 16.13
C ILE A 134 -2.27 -4.75 16.97
N GLY A 135 -3.02 -4.60 18.03
CA GLY A 135 -3.00 -3.42 18.90
C GLY A 135 -1.60 -3.03 19.38
N PRO A 136 -0.82 -3.94 20.00
CA PRO A 136 0.56 -3.67 20.42
C PRO A 136 1.50 -3.31 19.27
N THR A 137 1.24 -3.81 18.06
CA THR A 137 2.09 -3.56 16.89
C THR A 137 1.82 -2.16 16.29
N PHE A 138 0.56 -1.79 16.13
CA PHE A 138 0.18 -0.54 15.46
C PHE A 138 -0.23 0.59 16.41
N GLY A 139 -0.57 0.28 17.66
CA GLY A 139 -0.98 1.26 18.66
C GLY A 139 0.02 2.39 18.90
N PRO A 140 1.33 2.10 19.06
CA PRO A 140 2.36 3.14 19.19
C PRO A 140 2.43 4.08 17.98
N LEU A 141 2.33 3.54 16.76
CA LEU A 141 2.30 4.34 15.54
C LEU A 141 1.08 5.26 15.51
N LEU A 142 -0.11 4.73 15.80
CA LEU A 142 -1.34 5.54 15.84
C LEU A 142 -1.27 6.64 16.88
N LYS A 143 -0.70 6.36 18.06
CA LYS A 143 -0.47 7.36 19.11
C LYS A 143 0.48 8.47 18.64
N ALA A 144 1.61 8.11 18.02
CA ALA A 144 2.59 9.05 17.47
C ALA A 144 1.98 9.90 16.37
N TRP A 145 1.20 9.28 15.47
CA TRP A 145 0.49 9.99 14.41
C TRP A 145 -0.48 11.03 14.97
N ARG A 146 -1.30 10.67 15.98
CA ARG A 146 -2.22 11.61 16.63
C ARG A 146 -1.49 12.77 17.30
N ALA A 147 -0.36 12.51 17.94
CA ALA A 147 0.46 13.53 18.55
C ALA A 147 1.04 14.51 17.51
N THR A 148 1.47 14.00 16.36
CA THR A 148 1.95 14.82 15.24
C THR A 148 0.80 15.63 14.64
N ALA A 149 -0.36 15.00 14.39
CA ALA A 149 -1.53 15.67 13.83
C ALA A 149 -2.06 16.81 14.73
N ALA A 150 -1.91 16.71 16.04
CA ALA A 150 -2.31 17.76 16.98
C ALA A 150 -1.53 19.09 16.81
N GLY A 151 -0.40 19.08 16.09
CA GLY A 151 0.38 20.28 15.75
C GLY A 151 -0.13 21.01 14.51
N TYR A 152 -1.11 20.48 13.81
CA TYR A 152 -1.69 21.06 12.60
C TYR A 152 -3.07 21.61 12.86
N SER A 153 -3.44 22.71 12.17
CA SER A 153 -4.80 23.22 12.19
C SER A 153 -5.78 22.30 11.45
N ASP A 154 -7.07 22.46 11.68
CA ASP A 154 -8.10 21.73 10.92
C ASP A 154 -8.00 22.00 9.41
N ASP A 155 -7.64 23.21 9.01
CA ASP A 155 -7.47 23.57 7.60
C ASP A 155 -6.25 22.90 6.98
N ASP A 156 -5.12 22.80 7.71
CA ASP A 156 -3.95 22.04 7.26
C ASP A 156 -4.30 20.56 7.10
N LEU A 157 -5.02 19.98 8.06
CA LEU A 157 -5.44 18.58 7.99
C LEU A 157 -6.40 18.32 6.81
N ARG A 158 -7.31 19.28 6.50
CA ARG A 158 -8.17 19.17 5.30
C ARG A 158 -7.37 19.23 4.03
N LEU A 159 -6.39 20.14 3.94
CA LEU A 159 -5.50 20.23 2.76
C LEU A 159 -4.69 18.94 2.57
N LEU A 160 -4.11 18.39 3.63
CA LEU A 160 -3.37 17.14 3.58
C LEU A 160 -4.25 15.95 3.18
N LEU A 161 -5.48 15.90 3.68
CA LEU A 161 -6.45 14.87 3.32
C LEU A 161 -6.86 14.96 1.85
N GLU A 162 -7.15 16.17 1.35
CA GLU A 162 -7.48 16.40 -0.06
C GLU A 162 -6.33 15.98 -0.98
N PHE A 163 -5.09 16.37 -0.64
CA PHE A 163 -3.92 15.94 -1.38
C PHE A 163 -3.79 14.42 -1.40
N GLN A 164 -3.93 13.77 -0.23
CA GLN A 164 -3.80 12.33 -0.11
C GLN A 164 -4.85 11.58 -0.95
N GLN A 165 -6.09 12.06 -0.98
CA GLN A 165 -7.16 11.48 -1.79
C GLN A 165 -6.86 11.58 -3.29
N ARG A 166 -6.41 12.74 -3.77
CA ARG A 166 -6.00 12.93 -5.18
C ARG A 166 -4.82 12.05 -5.56
N PHE A 167 -3.83 11.94 -4.67
CA PHE A 167 -2.68 11.08 -4.89
C PHE A 167 -3.07 9.60 -4.96
N GLU A 168 -3.99 9.15 -4.09
CA GLU A 168 -4.54 7.79 -4.14
C GLU A 168 -5.24 7.50 -5.46
N GLU A 169 -6.01 8.45 -6.02
CA GLU A 169 -6.65 8.32 -7.33
C GLU A 169 -5.61 8.12 -8.44
N ILE A 170 -4.55 8.95 -8.48
CA ILE A 170 -3.46 8.84 -9.46
C ILE A 170 -2.80 7.45 -9.39
N VAL A 171 -2.47 6.98 -8.18
CA VAL A 171 -1.85 5.67 -7.99
C VAL A 171 -2.79 4.55 -8.40
N ARG A 172 -4.09 4.65 -8.11
CA ARG A 172 -5.11 3.68 -8.48
C ARG A 172 -5.25 3.57 -10.00
N GLU A 173 -5.33 4.68 -10.71
CA GLU A 173 -5.36 4.72 -12.17
C GLU A 173 -4.12 4.05 -12.77
N GLN A 174 -2.93 4.33 -12.22
CA GLN A 174 -1.70 3.73 -12.70
C GLN A 174 -1.68 2.20 -12.47
N LEU A 175 -2.19 1.73 -11.32
CA LEU A 175 -2.34 0.30 -11.06
C LEU A 175 -3.30 -0.37 -12.06
N GLU A 176 -4.39 0.28 -12.44
CA GLU A 176 -5.34 -0.23 -13.43
C GLU A 176 -4.69 -0.32 -14.83
N ARG A 177 -3.91 0.69 -15.24
CA ARG A 177 -3.15 0.66 -16.50
C ARG A 177 -2.16 -0.51 -16.55
N LEU A 178 -1.40 -0.73 -15.47
CA LEU A 178 -0.46 -1.86 -15.37
C LEU A 178 -1.17 -3.21 -15.44
N ARG A 179 -2.34 -3.35 -14.83
CA ARG A 179 -3.16 -4.57 -14.90
C ARG A 179 -3.74 -4.80 -16.28
N GLY A 180 -4.23 -3.74 -16.95
CA GLY A 180 -4.79 -3.81 -18.30
C GLY A 180 -3.74 -4.07 -19.38
N GLY A 181 -2.50 -3.62 -19.20
CA GLY A 181 -1.39 -3.83 -20.13
C GLY A 181 -0.74 -5.24 -20.07
N ALA A 182 -1.01 -6.01 -19.03
CA ALA A 182 -0.49 -7.38 -18.89
C ALA A 182 -1.29 -8.45 -19.67
N GLY A 183 -2.34 -8.04 -20.42
CA GLY A 183 -3.24 -8.93 -21.15
C GLY A 183 -3.08 -8.89 -22.67
N ASN A 184 -1.98 -8.36 -23.22
CA ASN A 184 -1.73 -8.30 -24.66
C ASN A 184 -0.45 -9.05 -25.05
#